data_ea9c984438bdadbaf39d0a80c641d7b1
#
_entry.id   ea9c984438bdadbaf39d0a80c641d7b1
#
_cell.length_a   1.000
_cell.length_b   1.000
_cell.length_c   1.000
_cell.angle_alpha   90.00
_cell.angle_beta   90.00
_cell.angle_gamma   90.00
#
_symmetry.space_group_name_H-M   'P 1'
#
loop_
_entity.id
_entity.type
_entity.pdbx_description
1 polymer ?
#
loop_
_entity_poly.entity_id
_entity_poly.type
_entity_poly.pdbx_seq_one_letter_code
_entity_poly.pdbx_strand_id
1 'polypeptide(L)'
;VDERPRVLLEDVDQDGAWVVGTDFTSFEASFTKPLMMACEIELYAYMVQLLSDKDFIKVIKKVLPGVNMCHFRRFSLRLIAKRMSGEMVTSLGNSFTNLMAFLFVAYKMKCQSVKGKVDGDDGLFSGFGPKPTPEYFNKLGLDIKIVDYPGVTLGSFCGMVMDPEDLINITDPIEVLINAGWTTREYRNAKTSKLMGLLKCKGYSYLYQYTGCPIIDSLARYILRVTKEFEFRIPASANAWQKNKLTMLFDKYKMKLPYKITTDKTRYLMEKNFKVTYEDQVRTEKYLDSLNCVQPLKMPWLLQYCHKDNFQMWDKYIFDSTCGTIDFIGDSYRLKSYCSALSLFDIKQKN
;
A
#
# COMPACT_ATOMS: atom_id res chain seq x y z
N VAL A 1 -6.67 -11.87 4.98
CA VAL A 1 -7.04 -10.46 5.16
C VAL A 1 -7.93 -10.31 6.38
N ASP A 2 -8.95 -11.12 6.54
CA ASP A 2 -9.91 -11.02 7.65
C ASP A 2 -9.27 -11.27 9.03
N GLU A 3 -8.20 -12.07 9.10
CA GLU A 3 -7.48 -12.39 10.35
C GLU A 3 -6.24 -11.53 10.57
N ARG A 4 -5.86 -10.69 9.59
CA ARG A 4 -4.64 -9.88 9.66
C ARG A 4 -4.56 -9.00 10.91
N PRO A 5 -5.64 -8.30 11.32
CA PRO A 5 -5.60 -7.49 12.54
C PRO A 5 -5.30 -8.31 13.78
N ARG A 6 -5.93 -9.49 13.92
CA ARG A 6 -5.71 -10.39 15.07
C ARG A 6 -4.28 -10.94 15.11
N VAL A 7 -3.80 -11.45 13.98
CA VAL A 7 -2.44 -12.01 13.87
C VAL A 7 -1.37 -10.97 14.19
N LEU A 8 -1.56 -9.70 13.77
CA LEU A 8 -0.61 -8.63 14.10
C LEU A 8 -0.57 -8.33 15.58
N LEU A 9 -1.72 -8.31 16.24
CA LEU A 9 -1.77 -8.15 17.70
C LEU A 9 -1.09 -9.32 18.42
N GLU A 10 -1.49 -10.54 18.10
CA GLU A 10 -0.93 -11.74 18.74
C GLU A 10 0.61 -11.80 18.62
N ASP A 11 1.13 -11.40 17.46
CA ASP A 11 2.56 -11.52 17.15
C ASP A 11 3.40 -10.31 17.57
N VAL A 12 2.80 -9.12 17.74
CA VAL A 12 3.56 -7.88 18.00
C VAL A 12 3.19 -7.23 19.30
N ASP A 13 1.94 -7.33 19.77
CA ASP A 13 1.51 -6.61 20.96
C ASP A 13 2.15 -7.18 22.25
N GLN A 14 2.59 -6.28 23.10
CA GLN A 14 3.17 -6.59 24.40
C GLN A 14 2.84 -5.44 25.36
N ASP A 15 2.24 -5.75 26.49
CA ASP A 15 1.87 -4.74 27.48
C ASP A 15 3.10 -3.97 28.00
N GLY A 16 3.02 -2.63 27.98
CA GLY A 16 4.11 -1.76 28.41
C GLY A 16 5.33 -1.68 27.48
N ALA A 17 5.31 -2.36 26.31
CA ALA A 17 6.38 -2.28 25.34
C ALA A 17 6.33 -0.97 24.52
N TRP A 18 7.51 -0.52 24.05
CA TRP A 18 7.51 0.46 22.94
C TRP A 18 7.02 -0.20 21.64
N VAL A 19 6.36 0.57 20.80
CA VAL A 19 5.91 0.14 19.49
C VAL A 19 6.44 1.11 18.43
N VAL A 20 7.06 0.56 17.39
CA VAL A 20 7.62 1.36 16.28
C VAL A 20 7.26 0.78 14.93
N GLY A 21 6.93 1.67 13.99
CA GLY A 21 6.86 1.36 12.56
C GLY A 21 8.16 1.75 11.87
N THR A 22 8.57 1.00 10.88
CA THR A 22 9.77 1.24 10.08
C THR A 22 9.45 1.37 8.60
N ASP A 23 10.11 2.33 7.97
CA ASP A 23 10.02 2.60 6.54
C ASP A 23 11.41 2.95 6.01
N PHE A 24 11.90 2.22 5.01
CA PHE A 24 13.25 2.43 4.46
C PHE A 24 13.24 3.33 3.25
N THR A 25 14.14 4.29 3.22
CA THR A 25 14.35 5.12 2.05
C THR A 25 15.10 4.34 0.98
N SER A 26 14.45 4.10 -0.17
CA SER A 26 15.08 3.38 -1.31
C SER A 26 15.73 2.06 -0.91
N PHE A 27 15.02 1.23 -0.16
CA PHE A 27 15.54 -0.01 0.45
C PHE A 27 16.28 -0.89 -0.56
N GLU A 28 15.70 -1.16 -1.72
CA GLU A 28 16.29 -2.00 -2.78
C GLU A 28 17.60 -1.43 -3.32
N ALA A 29 17.73 -0.10 -3.38
CA ALA A 29 18.97 0.57 -3.79
C ALA A 29 20.07 0.51 -2.72
N SER A 30 19.72 0.34 -1.45
CA SER A 30 20.68 0.23 -0.34
C SER A 30 21.38 -1.13 -0.27
N PHE A 31 20.87 -2.15 -0.95
CA PHE A 31 21.47 -3.49 -0.94
C PHE A 31 22.91 -3.46 -1.43
N THR A 32 23.75 -4.23 -0.74
CA THR A 32 25.17 -4.43 -1.04
C THR A 32 25.50 -5.91 -0.99
N LYS A 33 26.59 -6.32 -1.64
CA LYS A 33 27.02 -7.71 -1.61
C LYS A 33 27.23 -8.26 -0.18
N PRO A 34 27.90 -7.56 0.75
CA PRO A 34 28.00 -8.01 2.14
C PRO A 34 26.65 -8.19 2.82
N LEU A 35 25.71 -7.25 2.64
CA LEU A 35 24.37 -7.34 3.23
C LEU A 35 23.60 -8.54 2.69
N MET A 36 23.58 -8.73 1.35
CA MET A 36 22.93 -9.89 0.73
C MET A 36 23.53 -11.20 1.23
N MET A 37 24.86 -11.29 1.31
CA MET A 37 25.55 -12.49 1.80
C MET A 37 25.24 -12.79 3.26
N ALA A 38 25.16 -11.78 4.11
CA ALA A 38 24.92 -11.93 5.54
C ALA A 38 23.45 -12.25 5.88
N CYS A 39 22.50 -11.85 5.05
CA CYS A 39 21.07 -12.02 5.31
C CYS A 39 20.45 -13.07 4.38
N GLU A 40 20.03 -12.66 3.20
CA GLU A 40 19.18 -13.52 2.35
C GLU A 40 19.88 -14.76 1.81
N ILE A 41 21.19 -14.70 1.56
CA ILE A 41 21.93 -15.88 1.10
C ILE A 41 22.02 -16.95 2.19
N GLU A 42 22.15 -16.55 3.44
CA GLU A 42 22.09 -17.49 4.57
C GLU A 42 20.69 -18.10 4.72
N LEU A 43 19.62 -17.30 4.54
CA LEU A 43 18.26 -17.82 4.50
C LEU A 43 18.11 -18.88 3.41
N TYR A 44 18.53 -18.59 2.19
CA TYR A 44 18.40 -19.54 1.07
C TYR A 44 19.25 -20.79 1.28
N ALA A 45 20.45 -20.64 1.83
CA ALA A 45 21.30 -21.80 2.16
C ALA A 45 20.60 -22.71 3.19
N TYR A 46 19.95 -22.11 4.20
CA TYR A 46 19.16 -22.86 5.18
C TYR A 46 17.96 -23.55 4.54
N MET A 47 17.20 -22.83 3.71
CA MET A 47 15.98 -23.37 3.08
C MET A 47 16.27 -24.56 2.15
N VAL A 48 17.43 -24.55 1.48
CA VAL A 48 17.79 -25.61 0.51
C VAL A 48 18.74 -26.66 1.08
N GLN A 49 18.99 -26.66 2.38
CA GLN A 49 19.95 -27.57 3.00
C GLN A 49 19.65 -29.07 2.76
N LEU A 50 18.35 -29.39 2.62
CA LEU A 50 17.87 -30.76 2.38
C LEU A 50 17.79 -31.13 0.89
N LEU A 51 18.05 -30.20 -0.03
CA LEU A 51 18.06 -30.49 -1.45
C LEU A 51 19.32 -31.33 -1.79
N SER A 52 19.11 -32.32 -2.63
CA SER A 52 20.22 -33.14 -3.17
C SER A 52 21.16 -32.33 -4.08
N ASP A 53 20.61 -31.36 -4.81
CA ASP A 53 21.36 -30.48 -5.70
C ASP A 53 22.08 -29.37 -4.91
N LYS A 54 23.37 -29.55 -4.67
CA LYS A 54 24.22 -28.56 -4.01
C LYS A 54 24.65 -27.42 -4.95
N ASP A 55 24.43 -27.53 -6.25
CA ASP A 55 24.83 -26.48 -7.19
C ASP A 55 23.83 -25.34 -7.20
N PHE A 56 22.59 -25.60 -6.80
CA PHE A 56 21.56 -24.54 -6.71
C PHE A 56 22.02 -23.35 -5.86
N ILE A 57 22.50 -23.60 -4.63
CA ILE A 57 22.96 -22.50 -3.74
C ILE A 57 24.21 -21.80 -4.28
N LYS A 58 25.10 -22.53 -5.00
CA LYS A 58 26.25 -21.91 -5.65
C LYS A 58 25.84 -20.93 -6.73
N VAL A 59 24.80 -21.27 -7.52
CA VAL A 59 24.24 -20.39 -8.53
C VAL A 59 23.61 -19.15 -7.88
N ILE A 60 22.79 -19.33 -6.84
CA ILE A 60 22.17 -18.22 -6.12
C ILE A 60 23.22 -17.26 -5.53
N LYS A 61 24.27 -17.78 -4.86
CA LYS A 61 25.39 -16.98 -4.33
C LYS A 61 26.14 -16.19 -5.39
N LYS A 62 26.08 -16.60 -6.65
CA LYS A 62 26.73 -15.92 -7.77
C LYS A 62 25.81 -14.93 -8.47
N VAL A 63 24.54 -15.25 -8.58
CA VAL A 63 23.56 -14.47 -9.35
C VAL A 63 23.02 -13.28 -8.56
N LEU A 64 22.46 -13.50 -7.36
CA LEU A 64 21.81 -12.44 -6.60
C LEU A 64 22.74 -11.29 -6.22
N PRO A 65 23.92 -11.53 -5.58
CA PRO A 65 24.89 -10.48 -5.31
C PRO A 65 25.83 -10.19 -6.49
N GLY A 66 25.40 -10.56 -7.69
CA GLY A 66 26.16 -10.43 -8.93
C GLY A 66 25.98 -9.10 -9.62
N VAL A 67 26.14 -9.14 -10.94
CA VAL A 67 26.04 -7.97 -11.83
C VAL A 67 24.68 -7.96 -12.49
N ASN A 68 23.97 -6.83 -12.33
CA ASN A 68 22.73 -6.52 -13.04
C ASN A 68 22.99 -5.51 -14.15
N MET A 69 22.47 -5.77 -15.34
CA MET A 69 22.51 -4.84 -16.47
C MET A 69 21.14 -4.20 -16.65
N CYS A 70 21.05 -2.90 -16.39
CA CYS A 70 19.83 -2.14 -16.59
C CYS A 70 19.88 -1.42 -17.92
N HIS A 71 19.01 -1.80 -18.86
CA HIS A 71 18.96 -1.23 -20.21
C HIS A 71 17.88 -0.15 -20.29
N PHE A 72 18.29 1.09 -20.56
CA PHE A 72 17.43 2.22 -20.84
C PHE A 72 17.43 2.52 -22.34
N ARG A 73 16.50 3.35 -22.80
CA ARG A 73 16.37 3.68 -24.22
C ARG A 73 17.67 4.22 -24.86
N ARG A 74 18.49 4.96 -24.10
CA ARG A 74 19.68 5.66 -24.61
C ARG A 74 20.99 5.26 -23.97
N PHE A 75 20.96 4.46 -22.90
CA PHE A 75 22.16 4.03 -22.17
C PHE A 75 21.87 2.74 -21.41
N SER A 76 22.95 2.10 -20.92
CA SER A 76 22.85 0.95 -20.02
C SER A 76 23.69 1.19 -18.78
N LEU A 77 23.20 0.75 -17.62
CA LEU A 77 23.93 0.81 -16.36
C LEU A 77 24.29 -0.61 -15.91
N ARG A 78 25.51 -0.73 -15.42
CA ARG A 78 26.00 -1.92 -14.74
C ARG A 78 25.95 -1.68 -13.24
N LEU A 79 25.11 -2.43 -12.53
CA LEU A 79 24.94 -2.35 -11.09
C LEU A 79 25.46 -3.66 -10.45
N ILE A 80 26.05 -3.55 -9.28
CA ILE A 80 26.58 -4.73 -8.54
C ILE A 80 25.78 -4.87 -7.25
N ALA A 81 25.27 -6.06 -7.02
CA ALA A 81 24.55 -6.44 -5.80
C ALA A 81 23.45 -5.46 -5.42
N LYS A 82 22.65 -5.03 -6.40
CA LYS A 82 21.44 -4.23 -6.17
C LYS A 82 20.22 -5.10 -6.33
N ARG A 83 19.26 -4.93 -5.43
CA ARG A 83 17.96 -5.59 -5.57
C ARG A 83 17.24 -5.00 -6.78
N MET A 84 16.83 -5.86 -7.71
CA MET A 84 15.95 -5.45 -8.80
C MET A 84 14.50 -5.69 -8.40
N SER A 85 13.70 -4.63 -8.42
CA SER A 85 12.27 -4.74 -8.16
C SER A 85 11.62 -5.71 -9.16
N GLY A 86 10.88 -6.70 -8.65
CA GLY A 86 10.25 -7.74 -9.47
C GLY A 86 11.09 -9.02 -9.66
N GLU A 87 12.26 -9.14 -9.05
CA GLU A 87 12.91 -10.45 -8.90
C GLU A 87 12.00 -11.41 -8.11
N MET A 88 12.02 -12.69 -8.43
CA MET A 88 11.16 -13.70 -7.78
C MET A 88 11.29 -13.69 -6.24
N VAL A 89 12.46 -13.37 -5.73
CA VAL A 89 12.80 -13.37 -4.30
C VAL A 89 12.68 -12.00 -3.63
N THR A 90 12.24 -10.96 -4.35
CA THR A 90 12.23 -9.57 -3.82
C THR A 90 11.45 -9.47 -2.50
N SER A 91 10.22 -9.97 -2.44
CA SER A 91 9.41 -9.87 -1.22
C SER A 91 10.06 -10.66 -0.07
N LEU A 92 10.44 -11.91 -0.28
CA LEU A 92 11.06 -12.74 0.76
C LEU A 92 12.43 -12.19 1.21
N GLY A 93 13.29 -11.82 0.26
CA GLY A 93 14.63 -11.31 0.55
C GLY A 93 14.59 -9.94 1.24
N ASN A 94 13.71 -9.04 0.81
CA ASN A 94 13.52 -7.75 1.46
C ASN A 94 12.98 -7.94 2.89
N SER A 95 11.91 -8.72 3.07
CA SER A 95 11.32 -8.98 4.39
C SER A 95 12.34 -9.59 5.35
N PHE A 96 13.10 -10.60 4.91
CA PHE A 96 14.09 -11.23 5.77
C PHE A 96 15.23 -10.28 6.11
N THR A 97 15.73 -9.51 5.15
CA THR A 97 16.79 -8.52 5.40
C THR A 97 16.32 -7.42 6.34
N ASN A 98 15.07 -6.92 6.19
CA ASN A 98 14.47 -5.96 7.11
C ASN A 98 14.43 -6.53 8.53
N LEU A 99 13.86 -7.75 8.70
CA LEU A 99 13.78 -8.40 9.99
C LEU A 99 15.15 -8.59 10.64
N MET A 100 16.13 -9.09 9.90
CA MET A 100 17.47 -9.34 10.42
C MET A 100 18.21 -8.05 10.77
N ALA A 101 18.07 -7.00 9.96
CA ALA A 101 18.65 -5.70 10.25
C ALA A 101 18.06 -5.11 11.54
N PHE A 102 16.75 -5.19 11.71
CA PHE A 102 16.08 -4.68 12.92
C PHE A 102 16.51 -5.49 14.17
N LEU A 103 16.46 -6.81 14.11
CA LEU A 103 16.87 -7.66 15.23
C LEU A 103 18.35 -7.51 15.58
N PHE A 104 19.23 -7.32 14.58
CA PHE A 104 20.64 -7.06 14.82
C PHE A 104 20.87 -5.73 15.56
N VAL A 105 20.20 -4.65 15.14
CA VAL A 105 20.28 -3.35 15.81
C VAL A 105 19.71 -3.44 17.21
N ALA A 106 18.56 -4.09 17.38
CA ALA A 106 17.95 -4.31 18.69
C ALA A 106 18.89 -5.10 19.64
N TYR A 107 19.53 -6.14 19.14
CA TYR A 107 20.54 -6.89 19.89
C TYR A 107 21.73 -6.02 20.31
N LYS A 108 22.29 -5.22 19.39
CA LYS A 108 23.39 -4.29 19.68
C LYS A 108 23.02 -3.24 20.74
N MET A 109 21.79 -2.79 20.75
CA MET A 109 21.26 -1.83 21.72
C MET A 109 20.79 -2.49 23.01
N LYS A 110 20.86 -3.81 23.13
CA LYS A 110 20.39 -4.58 24.31
C LYS A 110 18.89 -4.43 24.55
N CYS A 111 18.11 -4.30 23.51
CA CYS A 111 16.65 -4.39 23.61
C CYS A 111 16.21 -5.78 24.09
N GLN A 112 15.09 -5.86 24.77
CA GLN A 112 14.57 -7.11 25.34
C GLN A 112 13.23 -7.47 24.70
N SER A 113 12.96 -8.76 24.59
CA SER A 113 11.68 -9.32 24.12
C SER A 113 11.17 -8.67 22.83
N VAL A 114 12.05 -8.47 21.85
CA VAL A 114 11.68 -7.83 20.59
C VAL A 114 10.83 -8.77 19.76
N LYS A 115 9.64 -8.29 19.37
CA LYS A 115 8.72 -8.96 18.45
C LYS A 115 8.46 -8.07 17.26
N GLY A 116 8.08 -8.64 16.11
CA GLY A 116 7.74 -7.82 14.94
C GLY A 116 7.21 -8.60 13.75
N LYS A 117 6.60 -7.86 12.86
CA LYS A 117 6.16 -8.31 11.53
C LYS A 117 6.75 -7.42 10.46
N VAL A 118 7.09 -8.03 9.33
CA VAL A 118 7.65 -7.35 8.18
C VAL A 118 6.95 -7.79 6.90
N ASP A 119 6.85 -6.89 5.93
CA ASP A 119 6.39 -7.18 4.57
C ASP A 119 7.17 -6.27 3.59
N GLY A 120 8.19 -6.84 2.96
CA GLY A 120 9.16 -6.06 2.19
C GLY A 120 10.01 -5.13 3.08
N ASP A 121 9.91 -3.84 2.81
CA ASP A 121 10.55 -2.76 3.57
C ASP A 121 9.70 -2.26 4.76
N ASP A 122 8.39 -2.50 4.75
CA ASP A 122 7.53 -2.20 5.89
C ASP A 122 7.80 -3.10 7.09
N GLY A 123 7.82 -2.52 8.29
CA GLY A 123 7.94 -3.26 9.54
C GLY A 123 7.14 -2.62 10.68
N LEU A 124 6.60 -3.47 11.56
CA LEU A 124 5.99 -3.06 12.82
C LEU A 124 6.60 -3.91 13.94
N PHE A 125 7.20 -3.27 14.92
CA PHE A 125 7.95 -3.92 15.98
C PHE A 125 7.57 -3.42 17.35
N SER A 126 7.72 -4.27 18.35
CA SER A 126 7.60 -3.92 19.77
C SER A 126 8.75 -4.51 20.59
N GLY A 127 8.99 -3.98 21.77
CA GLY A 127 10.02 -4.49 22.67
C GLY A 127 10.19 -3.65 23.91
N PHE A 128 11.17 -4.02 24.75
CA PHE A 128 11.47 -3.33 25.99
C PHE A 128 12.91 -2.82 26.03
N GLY A 129 13.20 -1.92 26.98
CA GLY A 129 14.51 -1.30 27.13
C GLY A 129 14.78 -0.21 26.10
N PRO A 130 16.04 -0.03 25.67
CA PRO A 130 16.40 1.00 24.70
C PRO A 130 15.67 0.78 23.37
N LYS A 131 15.19 1.89 22.78
CA LYS A 131 14.48 1.86 21.50
C LYS A 131 15.49 1.97 20.34
N PRO A 132 15.40 1.13 19.28
CA PRO A 132 16.25 1.26 18.11
C PRO A 132 16.18 2.65 17.48
N THR A 133 17.33 3.17 17.04
CA THR A 133 17.44 4.50 16.44
C THR A 133 18.04 4.42 15.03
N PRO A 134 17.70 5.37 14.13
CA PRO A 134 18.18 5.37 12.73
C PRO A 134 19.71 5.32 12.60
N GLU A 135 20.46 5.91 13.55
CA GLU A 135 21.91 5.98 13.48
C GLU A 135 22.60 4.60 13.44
N TYR A 136 22.00 3.59 14.08
CA TYR A 136 22.52 2.22 14.03
C TYR A 136 22.29 1.55 12.67
N PHE A 137 21.17 1.85 12.03
CA PHE A 137 20.87 1.37 10.67
C PHE A 137 21.75 2.06 9.64
N ASN A 138 22.00 3.36 9.80
CA ASN A 138 22.90 4.11 8.93
C ASN A 138 24.33 3.50 8.90
N LYS A 139 24.80 2.96 10.03
CA LYS A 139 26.08 2.21 10.07
C LYS A 139 26.07 0.92 9.23
N LEU A 140 24.91 0.38 8.93
CA LEU A 140 24.72 -0.76 8.03
C LEU A 140 24.54 -0.33 6.56
N GLY A 141 24.53 0.98 6.30
CA GLY A 141 24.23 1.55 4.98
C GLY A 141 22.74 1.58 4.65
N LEU A 142 21.88 1.48 5.66
CA LEU A 142 20.43 1.48 5.54
C LEU A 142 19.87 2.81 6.06
N ASP A 143 19.19 3.56 5.20
CA ASP A 143 18.47 4.76 5.58
C ASP A 143 17.04 4.40 5.95
N ILE A 144 16.65 4.69 7.20
CA ILE A 144 15.38 4.25 7.79
C ILE A 144 14.69 5.39 8.53
N LYS A 145 13.39 5.48 8.37
CA LYS A 145 12.51 6.27 9.20
C LYS A 145 11.87 5.36 10.24
N ILE A 146 11.96 5.74 11.51
CA ILE A 146 11.33 5.06 12.63
C ILE A 146 10.23 5.95 13.17
N VAL A 147 9.01 5.45 13.24
CA VAL A 147 7.84 6.17 13.74
C VAL A 147 7.36 5.51 15.02
N ASP A 148 7.25 6.29 16.09
CA ASP A 148 6.74 5.83 17.37
C ASP A 148 5.22 5.79 17.38
N TYR A 149 4.68 4.70 17.90
CA TYR A 149 3.24 4.54 18.09
C TYR A 149 2.90 4.30 19.57
N PRO A 150 1.77 4.83 20.05
CA PRO A 150 1.31 4.58 21.43
C PRO A 150 0.94 3.11 21.69
N GLY A 151 0.72 2.32 20.65
CA GLY A 151 0.37 0.91 20.72
C GLY A 151 0.19 0.33 19.31
N VAL A 152 0.11 -0.99 19.21
CA VAL A 152 0.01 -1.71 17.93
C VAL A 152 -1.24 -1.31 17.14
N THR A 153 -2.36 -1.05 17.82
CA THR A 153 -3.64 -0.64 17.19
C THR A 153 -3.59 0.74 16.53
N LEU A 154 -2.63 1.58 16.91
CA LEU A 154 -2.38 2.89 16.30
C LEU A 154 -1.19 2.86 15.33
N GLY A 155 -0.52 1.71 15.23
CA GLY A 155 0.59 1.51 14.31
C GLY A 155 0.10 1.29 12.88
N SER A 156 0.76 1.94 11.92
CA SER A 156 0.57 1.65 10.49
C SER A 156 1.48 0.51 10.06
N PHE A 157 0.92 -0.46 9.35
CA PHE A 157 1.66 -1.56 8.72
C PHE A 157 1.12 -1.80 7.31
N CYS A 158 1.98 -1.69 6.30
CA CYS A 158 1.62 -1.75 4.87
C CYS A 158 0.50 -0.75 4.52
N GLY A 159 0.59 0.49 5.03
CA GLY A 159 -0.40 1.55 4.79
C GLY A 159 -1.77 1.32 5.45
N MET A 160 -1.87 0.36 6.38
CA MET A 160 -3.11 0.03 7.07
C MET A 160 -2.94 0.13 8.58
N VAL A 161 -3.97 0.64 9.22
CA VAL A 161 -4.22 0.54 10.66
C VAL A 161 -5.28 -0.53 10.88
N MET A 162 -5.22 -1.23 11.98
CA MET A 162 -6.08 -2.40 12.18
C MET A 162 -6.89 -2.28 13.46
N ASP A 163 -8.19 -2.51 13.32
CA ASP A 163 -9.06 -2.73 14.47
C ASP A 163 -9.09 -4.23 14.79
N PRO A 164 -8.50 -4.63 15.92
CA PRO A 164 -8.39 -6.04 16.25
C PRO A 164 -9.68 -6.66 16.80
N GLU A 165 -10.58 -5.86 17.37
CA GLU A 165 -11.83 -6.35 17.94
C GLU A 165 -12.84 -6.65 16.84
N ASP A 166 -13.01 -5.67 15.94
CA ASP A 166 -13.95 -5.82 14.80
C ASP A 166 -13.30 -6.48 13.58
N LEU A 167 -11.99 -6.75 13.64
CA LEU A 167 -11.19 -7.31 12.54
C LEU A 167 -11.30 -6.50 11.25
N ILE A 168 -11.30 -5.17 11.38
CA ILE A 168 -11.42 -4.25 10.26
C ILE A 168 -10.04 -3.66 9.93
N ASN A 169 -9.68 -3.70 8.65
CA ASN A 169 -8.53 -2.98 8.13
C ASN A 169 -8.93 -1.54 7.78
N ILE A 170 -8.19 -0.58 8.26
CA ILE A 170 -8.42 0.86 8.07
C ILE A 170 -7.25 1.42 7.28
N THR A 171 -7.51 2.21 6.24
CA THR A 171 -6.48 2.91 5.45
C THR A 171 -6.88 4.34 5.18
N ASP A 172 -5.96 5.15 4.64
CA ASP A 172 -6.23 6.56 4.33
C ASP A 172 -7.37 6.68 3.31
N PRO A 173 -8.54 7.22 3.73
CA PRO A 173 -9.67 7.34 2.84
C PRO A 173 -9.47 8.42 1.76
N ILE A 174 -8.63 9.42 2.02
CA ILE A 174 -8.34 10.50 1.07
C ILE A 174 -7.52 9.95 -0.08
N GLU A 175 -6.48 9.17 0.22
CA GLU A 175 -5.66 8.51 -0.80
C GLU A 175 -6.50 7.55 -1.66
N VAL A 176 -7.36 6.76 -1.03
CA VAL A 176 -8.26 5.84 -1.74
C VAL A 176 -9.22 6.59 -2.66
N LEU A 177 -9.86 7.67 -2.18
CA LEU A 177 -10.79 8.48 -2.96
C LEU A 177 -10.12 9.18 -4.15
N ILE A 178 -8.92 9.73 -3.94
CA ILE A 178 -8.15 10.39 -5.00
C ILE A 178 -7.76 9.39 -6.09
N ASN A 179 -7.44 8.17 -5.71
CA ASN A 179 -7.07 7.09 -6.63
C ASN A 179 -8.29 6.33 -7.21
N ALA A 180 -9.51 6.61 -6.75
CA ALA A 180 -10.70 5.94 -7.22
C ALA A 180 -11.07 6.39 -8.65
N GLY A 181 -11.40 5.42 -9.50
CA GLY A 181 -11.87 5.69 -10.87
C GLY A 181 -10.78 5.96 -11.90
N TRP A 182 -9.53 6.11 -11.50
CA TRP A 182 -8.42 6.25 -12.43
C TRP A 182 -8.02 4.91 -13.05
N THR A 183 -7.58 4.96 -14.31
CA THR A 183 -7.11 3.79 -15.06
C THR A 183 -5.79 4.10 -15.78
N THR A 184 -5.10 3.06 -16.21
CA THR A 184 -3.83 3.19 -16.91
C THR A 184 -4.02 3.66 -18.36
N ARG A 185 -2.96 4.20 -18.98
CA ARG A 185 -2.93 4.68 -20.35
C ARG A 185 -3.43 3.65 -21.38
N GLU A 186 -3.24 2.36 -21.11
CA GLU A 186 -3.71 1.25 -21.94
C GLU A 186 -5.23 1.29 -22.21
N TYR A 187 -6.00 1.87 -21.30
CA TYR A 187 -7.46 1.93 -21.37
C TYR A 187 -7.99 3.28 -21.85
N ARG A 188 -7.13 4.20 -22.29
CA ARG A 188 -7.53 5.56 -22.71
C ARG A 188 -8.67 5.57 -23.74
N ASN A 189 -8.63 4.63 -24.69
CA ASN A 189 -9.62 4.50 -25.77
C ASN A 189 -10.54 3.30 -25.55
N ALA A 190 -10.62 2.74 -24.34
CA ALA A 190 -11.47 1.60 -24.08
C ALA A 190 -12.95 1.98 -24.09
N LYS A 191 -13.80 1.05 -24.53
CA LYS A 191 -15.25 1.22 -24.49
C LYS A 191 -15.72 1.39 -23.03
N THR A 192 -16.77 2.18 -22.80
CA THR A 192 -17.37 2.42 -21.49
C THR A 192 -17.66 1.12 -20.74
N SER A 193 -18.20 0.10 -21.42
CA SER A 193 -18.48 -1.20 -20.79
C SER A 193 -17.24 -1.86 -20.21
N LYS A 194 -16.07 -1.75 -20.87
CA LYS A 194 -14.80 -2.26 -20.37
C LYS A 194 -14.32 -1.46 -19.13
N LEU A 195 -14.43 -0.13 -19.17
CA LEU A 195 -14.06 0.74 -18.04
C LEU A 195 -14.94 0.45 -16.82
N MET A 196 -16.26 0.30 -17.02
CA MET A 196 -17.19 -0.04 -15.95
C MET A 196 -16.90 -1.44 -15.36
N GLY A 197 -16.52 -2.41 -16.20
CA GLY A 197 -16.10 -3.74 -15.72
C GLY A 197 -14.82 -3.71 -14.87
N LEU A 198 -13.85 -2.85 -15.22
CA LEU A 198 -12.64 -2.61 -14.44
C LEU A 198 -12.97 -1.90 -13.11
N LEU A 199 -13.86 -0.91 -13.15
CA LEU A 199 -14.33 -0.23 -11.95
C LEU A 199 -15.05 -1.20 -10.99
N LYS A 200 -15.88 -2.10 -11.53
CA LYS A 200 -16.50 -3.20 -10.78
C LYS A 200 -15.46 -4.09 -10.07
N CYS A 201 -14.38 -4.43 -10.76
CA CYS A 201 -13.26 -5.18 -10.19
C CYS A 201 -12.63 -4.44 -9.00
N LYS A 202 -12.45 -3.12 -9.12
CA LYS A 202 -11.94 -2.26 -8.05
C LYS A 202 -12.87 -2.27 -6.83
N GLY A 203 -14.19 -2.19 -7.03
CA GLY A 203 -15.19 -2.28 -5.97
C GLY A 203 -15.11 -3.58 -5.18
N TYR A 204 -14.99 -4.72 -5.86
CA TYR A 204 -14.77 -6.02 -5.19
C TYR A 204 -13.44 -6.05 -4.42
N SER A 205 -12.37 -5.49 -4.97
CA SER A 205 -11.08 -5.41 -4.30
C SER A 205 -11.14 -4.58 -3.02
N TYR A 206 -11.85 -3.46 -3.05
CA TYR A 206 -12.04 -2.63 -1.85
C TYR A 206 -12.85 -3.36 -0.78
N LEU A 207 -13.97 -3.99 -1.13
CA LEU A 207 -14.73 -4.78 -0.17
C LEU A 207 -13.93 -5.92 0.42
N TYR A 208 -13.09 -6.59 -0.37
CA TYR A 208 -12.26 -7.67 0.15
C TYR A 208 -11.28 -7.19 1.22
N GLN A 209 -10.69 -6.02 1.02
CA GLN A 209 -9.65 -5.52 1.91
C GLN A 209 -10.23 -4.74 3.10
N TYR A 210 -11.34 -4.02 2.88
CA TYR A 210 -11.79 -2.94 3.75
C TYR A 210 -13.28 -3.02 4.10
N THR A 211 -13.87 -4.22 4.16
CA THR A 211 -15.26 -4.38 4.61
C THR A 211 -15.44 -3.79 6.01
N GLY A 212 -16.39 -2.87 6.18
CA GLY A 212 -16.68 -2.15 7.43
C GLY A 212 -15.76 -0.95 7.70
N CYS A 213 -14.76 -0.70 6.85
CA CYS A 213 -13.93 0.50 6.96
C CYS A 213 -14.74 1.75 6.61
N PRO A 214 -14.76 2.79 7.46
CA PRO A 214 -15.48 4.03 7.18
C PRO A 214 -15.13 4.60 5.81
N ILE A 215 -16.10 5.18 5.13
CA ILE A 215 -15.98 5.76 3.78
C ILE A 215 -15.70 4.71 2.69
N ILE A 216 -14.70 3.84 2.88
CA ILE A 216 -14.22 2.93 1.84
C ILE A 216 -15.21 1.80 1.56
N ASP A 217 -15.87 1.28 2.59
CA ASP A 217 -16.96 0.31 2.41
C ASP A 217 -18.12 0.92 1.61
N SER A 218 -18.54 2.16 1.94
CA SER A 218 -19.58 2.87 1.21
C SER A 218 -19.16 3.18 -0.24
N LEU A 219 -17.91 3.60 -0.47
CA LEU A 219 -17.36 3.78 -1.81
C LEU A 219 -17.42 2.49 -2.63
N ALA A 220 -17.01 1.37 -2.05
CA ALA A 220 -17.04 0.08 -2.72
C ALA A 220 -18.47 -0.35 -3.07
N ARG A 221 -19.42 -0.17 -2.15
CA ARG A 221 -20.85 -0.46 -2.38
C ARG A 221 -21.45 0.45 -3.43
N TYR A 222 -21.15 1.74 -3.41
CA TYR A 222 -21.52 2.67 -4.48
C TYR A 222 -21.01 2.18 -5.84
N ILE A 223 -19.70 1.87 -5.95
CA ILE A 223 -19.11 1.36 -7.19
C ILE A 223 -19.84 0.10 -7.68
N LEU A 224 -20.10 -0.87 -6.81
CA LEU A 224 -20.76 -2.11 -7.20
C LEU A 224 -22.23 -1.89 -7.58
N ARG A 225 -22.93 -0.96 -6.93
CA ARG A 225 -24.31 -0.58 -7.25
C ARG A 225 -24.41 0.02 -8.64
N VAL A 226 -23.57 1.00 -8.97
CA VAL A 226 -23.62 1.71 -10.27
C VAL A 226 -23.00 0.92 -11.43
N THR A 227 -22.24 -0.14 -11.13
CA THR A 227 -21.68 -1.03 -12.15
C THR A 227 -22.37 -2.40 -12.23
N LYS A 228 -23.53 -2.56 -11.58
CA LYS A 228 -24.25 -3.83 -11.45
C LYS A 228 -24.45 -4.54 -12.79
N GLU A 229 -24.91 -3.81 -13.81
CA GLU A 229 -25.27 -4.34 -15.14
C GLU A 229 -24.04 -4.63 -16.04
N PHE A 230 -22.85 -4.23 -15.63
CA PHE A 230 -21.65 -4.42 -16.44
C PHE A 230 -20.94 -5.74 -16.09
N GLU A 231 -20.36 -6.35 -17.11
CA GLU A 231 -19.55 -7.54 -16.95
C GLU A 231 -18.27 -7.27 -16.17
N PHE A 232 -17.93 -8.16 -15.25
CA PHE A 232 -16.68 -8.07 -14.47
C PHE A 232 -15.45 -8.20 -15.39
N ARG A 233 -14.47 -7.31 -15.22
CA ARG A 233 -13.23 -7.28 -16.02
C ARG A 233 -12.01 -7.10 -15.12
N ILE A 234 -11.02 -7.96 -15.30
CA ILE A 234 -9.74 -7.89 -14.61
C ILE A 234 -8.75 -7.07 -15.46
N PRO A 235 -7.91 -6.20 -14.83
CA PRO A 235 -6.88 -5.47 -15.55
C PRO A 235 -5.93 -6.39 -16.32
N ALA A 236 -5.53 -5.98 -17.53
CA ALA A 236 -4.60 -6.75 -18.36
C ALA A 236 -3.22 -6.90 -17.70
N SER A 237 -2.80 -5.85 -16.96
CA SER A 237 -1.55 -5.81 -16.19
C SER A 237 -1.50 -6.78 -15.01
N ALA A 238 -2.65 -7.33 -14.58
CA ALA A 238 -2.69 -8.30 -13.48
C ALA A 238 -1.94 -9.58 -13.86
N ASN A 239 -1.02 -10.01 -12.98
CA ASN A 239 -0.32 -11.28 -13.14
C ASN A 239 -1.26 -12.49 -12.90
N ALA A 240 -0.78 -13.70 -13.16
CA ALA A 240 -1.59 -14.94 -13.07
C ALA A 240 -2.17 -15.14 -11.66
N TRP A 241 -1.38 -14.86 -10.60
CA TRP A 241 -1.83 -14.98 -9.22
C TRP A 241 -2.94 -13.95 -8.90
N GLN A 242 -2.75 -12.69 -9.29
CA GLN A 242 -3.77 -11.65 -9.11
C GLN A 242 -5.07 -11.97 -9.86
N LYS A 243 -4.96 -12.46 -11.11
CA LYS A 243 -6.13 -12.89 -11.90
C LYS A 243 -6.90 -13.99 -11.20
N ASN A 244 -6.22 -15.02 -10.73
CA ASN A 244 -6.84 -16.12 -9.98
C ASN A 244 -7.54 -15.60 -8.72
N LYS A 245 -6.84 -14.80 -7.91
CA LYS A 245 -7.41 -14.22 -6.68
C LYS A 245 -8.64 -13.37 -6.94
N LEU A 246 -8.60 -12.48 -7.94
CA LEU A 246 -9.74 -11.62 -8.30
C LEU A 246 -10.92 -12.43 -8.84
N THR A 247 -10.68 -13.49 -9.61
CA THR A 247 -11.73 -14.42 -10.07
C THR A 247 -12.39 -15.13 -8.90
N MET A 248 -11.61 -15.69 -7.97
CA MET A 248 -12.15 -16.32 -6.77
C MET A 248 -12.96 -15.35 -5.91
N LEU A 249 -12.51 -14.10 -5.76
CA LEU A 249 -13.25 -13.06 -5.04
C LEU A 249 -14.58 -12.72 -5.71
N PHE A 250 -14.56 -12.56 -7.02
CA PHE A 250 -15.78 -12.33 -7.78
C PHE A 250 -16.78 -13.49 -7.60
N ASP A 251 -16.34 -14.74 -7.75
CA ASP A 251 -17.18 -15.91 -7.58
C ASP A 251 -17.75 -16.03 -6.16
N LYS A 252 -16.95 -15.68 -5.15
CA LYS A 252 -17.40 -15.66 -3.75
C LYS A 252 -18.45 -14.57 -3.50
N TYR A 253 -18.26 -13.37 -4.05
CA TYR A 253 -19.05 -12.20 -3.69
C TYR A 253 -20.20 -11.88 -4.65
N LYS A 254 -20.26 -12.49 -5.84
CA LYS A 254 -21.37 -12.29 -6.78
C LYS A 254 -22.73 -12.68 -6.20
N MET A 255 -22.76 -13.66 -5.29
CA MET A 255 -23.98 -14.13 -4.63
C MET A 255 -24.29 -13.35 -3.37
N LYS A 256 -23.29 -13.05 -2.55
CA LYS A 256 -23.44 -12.33 -1.28
C LYS A 256 -22.21 -11.50 -0.98
N LEU A 257 -22.40 -10.19 -0.91
CA LEU A 257 -21.34 -9.27 -0.51
C LEU A 257 -21.02 -9.42 0.98
N PRO A 258 -19.74 -9.28 1.37
CA PRO A 258 -19.38 -9.27 2.77
C PRO A 258 -20.00 -8.04 3.46
N TYR A 259 -20.29 -8.19 4.74
CA TYR A 259 -20.83 -7.11 5.56
C TYR A 259 -20.20 -7.15 6.95
N LYS A 260 -19.75 -6.00 7.40
CA LYS A 260 -19.32 -5.73 8.79
C LYS A 260 -19.91 -4.37 9.20
N ILE A 261 -20.28 -4.26 10.47
CA ILE A 261 -20.77 -3.00 11.01
C ILE A 261 -19.56 -2.10 11.28
N THR A 262 -19.62 -0.87 10.82
CA THR A 262 -18.65 0.17 11.20
C THR A 262 -19.00 0.64 12.61
N THR A 263 -18.13 0.35 13.59
CA THR A 263 -18.33 0.75 14.98
C THR A 263 -17.77 2.15 15.26
N ASP A 264 -18.17 2.74 16.37
CA ASP A 264 -17.60 4.02 16.82
C ASP A 264 -16.10 3.91 17.09
N LYS A 265 -15.62 2.75 17.52
CA LYS A 265 -14.19 2.45 17.70
C LYS A 265 -13.44 2.50 16.38
N THR A 266 -13.94 1.83 15.35
CA THR A 266 -13.35 1.87 14.01
C THR A 266 -13.31 3.31 13.46
N ARG A 267 -14.38 4.10 13.69
CA ARG A 267 -14.43 5.52 13.31
C ARG A 267 -13.42 6.37 14.08
N TYR A 268 -13.28 6.13 15.37
CA TYR A 268 -12.26 6.79 16.20
C TYR A 268 -10.84 6.48 15.69
N LEU A 269 -10.54 5.22 15.33
CA LEU A 269 -9.26 4.85 14.77
C LEU A 269 -8.98 5.55 13.43
N MET A 270 -9.99 5.68 12.57
CA MET A 270 -9.91 6.46 11.33
C MET A 270 -9.59 7.93 11.63
N GLU A 271 -10.33 8.56 12.53
CA GLU A 271 -10.11 9.96 12.91
C GLU A 271 -8.73 10.17 13.54
N LYS A 272 -8.32 9.29 14.44
CA LYS A 272 -7.04 9.37 15.13
C LYS A 272 -5.86 9.31 14.17
N ASN A 273 -5.90 8.40 13.21
CA ASN A 273 -4.78 8.13 12.29
C ASN A 273 -4.78 9.04 11.06
N PHE A 274 -5.95 9.29 10.49
CA PHE A 274 -6.06 10.02 9.21
C PHE A 274 -6.72 11.38 9.35
N LYS A 275 -7.06 11.80 10.59
CA LYS A 275 -7.63 13.12 10.93
C LYS A 275 -9.02 13.39 10.37
N VAL A 276 -9.62 12.48 9.63
CA VAL A 276 -10.98 12.65 9.07
C VAL A 276 -12.00 12.51 10.20
N THR A 277 -12.67 13.60 10.56
CA THR A 277 -13.60 13.65 11.67
C THR A 277 -14.79 12.69 11.50
N TYR A 278 -15.37 12.25 12.61
CA TYR A 278 -16.56 11.39 12.61
C TYR A 278 -17.68 11.97 11.72
N GLU A 279 -17.95 13.27 11.82
CA GLU A 279 -18.98 13.95 11.04
C GLU A 279 -18.71 13.89 9.54
N ASP A 280 -17.46 14.14 9.12
CA ASP A 280 -17.07 14.09 7.72
C ASP A 280 -17.05 12.67 7.16
N GLN A 281 -16.75 11.66 8.00
CA GLN A 281 -16.91 10.26 7.63
C GLN A 281 -18.36 9.95 7.29
N VAL A 282 -19.28 10.23 8.22
CA VAL A 282 -20.73 9.98 8.05
C VAL A 282 -21.31 10.80 6.89
N ARG A 283 -20.91 12.06 6.75
CA ARG A 283 -21.31 12.92 5.65
C ARG A 283 -20.90 12.36 4.29
N THR A 284 -19.68 11.85 4.21
CA THR A 284 -19.13 11.24 2.99
C THR A 284 -19.87 9.96 2.62
N GLU A 285 -20.14 9.11 3.59
CA GLU A 285 -20.89 7.86 3.40
C GLU A 285 -22.32 8.15 2.91
N LYS A 286 -23.04 9.05 3.57
CA LYS A 286 -24.39 9.48 3.13
C LYS A 286 -24.39 10.03 1.71
N TYR A 287 -23.37 10.82 1.34
CA TYR A 287 -23.22 11.31 -0.02
C TYR A 287 -23.03 10.18 -1.02
N LEU A 288 -22.12 9.24 -0.76
CA LEU A 288 -21.88 8.08 -1.64
C LEU A 288 -23.12 7.19 -1.77
N ASP A 289 -23.86 7.00 -0.68
CA ASP A 289 -25.07 6.18 -0.66
C ASP A 289 -26.22 6.82 -1.46
N SER A 290 -26.26 8.14 -1.56
CA SER A 290 -27.27 8.87 -2.34
C SER A 290 -27.05 8.78 -3.86
N LEU A 291 -25.86 8.38 -4.32
CA LEU A 291 -25.50 8.35 -5.74
C LEU A 291 -26.02 7.11 -6.45
N ASN A 292 -26.71 7.29 -7.59
CA ASN A 292 -27.32 6.21 -8.37
C ASN A 292 -26.68 5.99 -9.76
N CYS A 293 -25.72 6.81 -10.15
CA CYS A 293 -25.01 6.69 -11.42
C CYS A 293 -23.53 6.99 -11.23
N VAL A 294 -22.71 6.59 -12.20
CA VAL A 294 -21.30 6.95 -12.26
C VAL A 294 -21.21 8.42 -12.61
N GLN A 295 -20.69 9.19 -11.70
CA GLN A 295 -20.51 10.64 -11.87
C GLN A 295 -19.28 11.12 -11.12
N PRO A 296 -18.77 12.33 -11.43
CA PRO A 296 -17.76 12.98 -10.63
C PRO A 296 -18.17 13.12 -9.17
N LEU A 297 -17.29 12.70 -8.25
CA LEU A 297 -17.54 12.82 -6.82
C LEU A 297 -17.20 14.26 -6.35
N LYS A 298 -18.14 14.97 -5.76
CA LYS A 298 -17.96 16.35 -5.28
C LYS A 298 -18.04 16.38 -3.75
N MET A 299 -16.89 16.39 -3.09
CA MET A 299 -16.77 16.33 -1.64
C MET A 299 -15.85 17.45 -1.11
N PRO A 300 -16.26 18.75 -1.21
CA PRO A 300 -15.42 19.88 -0.86
C PRO A 300 -15.00 19.91 0.63
N TRP A 301 -15.74 19.26 1.51
CA TRP A 301 -15.41 19.15 2.94
C TRP A 301 -14.18 18.28 3.20
N LEU A 302 -13.76 17.45 2.24
CA LEU A 302 -12.55 16.64 2.37
C LEU A 302 -11.26 17.36 1.95
N LEU A 303 -11.35 18.56 1.36
CA LEU A 303 -10.18 19.33 0.92
C LEU A 303 -9.16 19.59 2.03
N GLN A 304 -9.65 19.85 3.24
CA GLN A 304 -8.81 20.13 4.40
C GLN A 304 -7.88 18.98 4.80
N TYR A 305 -8.18 17.75 4.35
CA TYR A 305 -7.40 16.56 4.64
C TYR A 305 -6.40 16.20 3.53
N CYS A 306 -6.43 16.92 2.40
CA CYS A 306 -5.52 16.64 1.27
C CYS A 306 -4.13 17.22 1.49
N HIS A 307 -3.10 16.45 1.18
CA HIS A 307 -1.71 16.87 1.19
C HIS A 307 -1.25 17.37 -0.20
N LYS A 308 -0.18 18.17 -0.23
CA LYS A 308 0.39 18.66 -1.50
C LYS A 308 0.78 17.52 -2.45
N ASP A 309 1.25 16.41 -1.90
CA ASP A 309 1.68 15.24 -2.69
C ASP A 309 0.52 14.58 -3.44
N ASN A 310 -0.70 14.67 -2.92
CA ASN A 310 -1.89 14.19 -3.62
C ASN A 310 -2.09 14.94 -4.94
N PHE A 311 -1.83 16.25 -4.97
CA PHE A 311 -1.92 17.07 -6.18
C PHE A 311 -0.78 16.79 -7.16
N GLN A 312 0.45 16.54 -6.67
CA GLN A 312 1.60 16.18 -7.51
C GLN A 312 1.37 14.85 -8.23
N MET A 313 0.83 13.87 -7.55
CA MET A 313 0.48 12.57 -8.14
C MET A 313 -0.55 12.75 -9.27
N TRP A 314 -1.53 13.62 -9.06
CA TRP A 314 -2.55 13.91 -10.04
C TRP A 314 -1.98 14.65 -11.27
N ASP A 315 -1.09 15.63 -11.08
CA ASP A 315 -0.36 16.31 -12.16
C ASP A 315 0.40 15.31 -13.03
N LYS A 316 1.13 14.40 -12.40
CA LYS A 316 1.86 13.33 -13.08
C LYS A 316 0.94 12.45 -13.88
N TYR A 317 -0.21 12.05 -13.33
CA TYR A 317 -1.20 11.22 -14.03
C TYR A 317 -1.73 11.93 -15.27
N ILE A 318 -2.10 13.20 -15.17
CA ILE A 318 -2.60 13.99 -16.31
C ILE A 318 -1.51 14.13 -17.38
N PHE A 319 -0.28 14.45 -16.99
CA PHE A 319 0.84 14.52 -17.90
C PHE A 319 1.04 13.22 -18.68
N ASP A 320 1.13 12.10 -17.97
CA ASP A 320 1.32 10.77 -18.57
C ASP A 320 0.15 10.37 -19.48
N SER A 321 -1.10 10.73 -19.11
CA SER A 321 -2.30 10.36 -19.85
C SER A 321 -2.52 11.19 -21.13
N THR A 322 -2.05 12.43 -21.13
CA THR A 322 -2.23 13.39 -22.24
C THR A 322 -1.02 13.48 -23.18
N CYS A 323 0.03 12.68 -22.95
CA CYS A 323 1.28 12.71 -23.72
C CYS A 323 2.00 14.07 -23.71
N GLY A 324 1.91 14.83 -22.62
CA GLY A 324 2.60 16.09 -22.48
C GLY A 324 2.01 17.26 -23.29
N THR A 325 0.83 17.10 -23.87
CA THR A 325 0.19 18.19 -24.64
C THR A 325 -0.40 19.31 -23.76
N ILE A 326 -0.22 19.23 -22.45
CA ILE A 326 -0.72 20.21 -21.46
C ILE A 326 0.34 21.28 -21.12
N ASP A 327 1.52 21.23 -21.69
CA ASP A 327 2.65 22.12 -21.35
C ASP A 327 2.39 23.64 -21.54
N PHE A 328 1.28 24.01 -22.14
CA PHE A 328 0.94 25.42 -22.42
C PHE A 328 -0.26 25.94 -21.63
N ILE A 329 -0.75 25.19 -20.67
CA ILE A 329 -1.95 25.58 -19.95
C ILE A 329 -1.53 26.13 -18.57
N GLY A 330 -1.73 27.43 -18.38
CA GLY A 330 -1.32 28.13 -17.16
C GLY A 330 -1.93 27.56 -15.88
N ASP A 331 -1.37 27.92 -14.72
CA ASP A 331 -1.71 27.40 -13.40
C ASP A 331 -3.21 27.41 -13.05
N SER A 332 -3.94 28.39 -13.56
CA SER A 332 -5.40 28.49 -13.38
C SER A 332 -6.18 27.37 -14.09
N TYR A 333 -5.67 26.86 -15.21
CA TYR A 333 -6.29 25.76 -15.92
C TYR A 333 -5.95 24.41 -15.26
N ARG A 334 -4.73 24.25 -14.78
CA ARG A 334 -4.33 23.09 -13.96
C ARG A 334 -5.26 22.98 -12.77
N LEU A 335 -5.49 24.06 -12.03
CA LEU A 335 -6.41 24.08 -10.89
C LEU A 335 -7.85 23.69 -11.29
N LYS A 336 -8.35 24.20 -12.42
CA LYS A 336 -9.67 23.81 -12.95
C LYS A 336 -9.74 22.35 -13.34
N SER A 337 -8.70 21.83 -13.96
CA SER A 337 -8.60 20.43 -14.35
C SER A 337 -8.52 19.52 -13.14
N TYR A 338 -7.80 19.90 -12.08
CA TYR A 338 -7.82 19.21 -10.79
C TYR A 338 -9.24 19.07 -10.27
N CYS A 339 -9.96 20.19 -10.20
CA CYS A 339 -11.31 20.23 -9.66
C CYS A 339 -12.29 19.39 -10.47
N SER A 340 -12.20 19.43 -11.79
CA SER A 340 -13.11 18.68 -12.65
C SER A 340 -12.78 17.19 -12.74
N ALA A 341 -11.53 16.81 -12.69
CA ALA A 341 -11.13 15.43 -12.86
C ALA A 341 -11.10 14.62 -11.55
N LEU A 342 -10.68 15.18 -10.44
CA LEU A 342 -10.83 14.55 -9.12
C LEU A 342 -12.30 14.50 -8.69
N SER A 343 -13.12 15.42 -9.27
CA SER A 343 -14.56 15.49 -8.96
C SER A 343 -14.91 15.55 -7.47
N LEU A 344 -13.89 15.61 -6.65
CA LEU A 344 -13.99 15.73 -5.20
C LEU A 344 -14.25 17.19 -4.80
N PHE A 345 -13.86 18.16 -5.67
CA PHE A 345 -13.72 19.54 -5.27
C PHE A 345 -14.38 20.49 -6.27
N ASP A 346 -15.34 21.26 -5.80
CA ASP A 346 -15.92 22.39 -6.51
C ASP A 346 -15.22 23.66 -6.00
N ILE A 347 -14.04 23.96 -6.52
CA ILE A 347 -13.38 25.23 -6.21
C ILE A 347 -14.13 26.30 -6.97
N LYS A 348 -15.09 26.96 -6.31
CA LYS A 348 -15.62 28.22 -6.80
C LYS A 348 -14.46 29.20 -6.87
N GLN A 349 -14.15 29.70 -8.06
CA GLN A 349 -13.29 30.88 -8.18
C GLN A 349 -13.90 31.98 -7.29
N LYS A 350 -13.19 32.37 -6.26
CA LYS A 350 -13.39 33.68 -5.67
C LYS A 350 -12.89 34.66 -6.72
N ASN A 351 -13.85 35.37 -7.33
CA ASN A 351 -13.58 36.55 -8.13
C ASN A 351 -12.91 37.62 -7.26
#